data_857fe7dd6376c63f0f2ccfa45f6afe80
#
_entry.id   857fe7dd6376c63f0f2ccfa45f6afe80
#
_cell.length_a   1.000
_cell.length_b   1.000
_cell.length_c   1.000
_cell.angle_alpha   90.00
_cell.angle_beta   90.00
_cell.angle_gamma   90.00
#
_symmetry.space_group_name_H-M   'P 1'
#
loop_
_entity.id
_entity.type
_entity.pdbx_description
1 polymer ?
#
loop_
_entity_poly.entity_id
_entity_poly.type
_entity_poly.pdbx_seq_one_letter_code
_entity_poly.pdbx_strand_id
1 'polypeptide(L)'
;LENNGDEYIAYDSRETDTDKLIERVKDADVVVLANQPFPAEVVEKCEKLKMISVAFTGVDHVAVDECKKRGICVCNAAGYSTNAVSELVFGLIISLYRKINEGKENMTSGVKMAPGIELSGKKFGIIGTGAIGLKTAEIAKTFGCEVYAYSRTEKHIDGIKYITLCDLMRTCDIISVHVPLNDSTKDLVSSMLIDEMKSDAILINTARGPIIDNAALAKALKDGKIAGAGIDVFDTEPPLAPDYPLLDAPNTVLMPHIGFSTKEALYKRAVITINNITSWKSGEPQNVV
;
A
#
# COMPACT_ATOMS: atom_id res chain seq x y z
N LEU A 1 -11.13 -5.49 -26.04
CA LEU A 1 -12.33 -6.29 -25.69
C LEU A 1 -13.34 -6.28 -26.84
N GLU A 2 -13.77 -5.13 -27.32
CA GLU A 2 -14.75 -5.01 -28.43
C GLU A 2 -14.35 -5.80 -29.70
N ASN A 3 -13.07 -5.81 -30.06
CA ASN A 3 -12.54 -6.58 -31.19
C ASN A 3 -12.68 -8.11 -31.02
N ASN A 4 -12.98 -8.58 -29.81
CA ASN A 4 -13.17 -10.00 -29.49
C ASN A 4 -14.65 -10.40 -29.41
N GLY A 5 -15.58 -9.50 -29.78
CA GLY A 5 -17.02 -9.72 -29.70
C GLY A 5 -17.61 -9.60 -28.30
N ASP A 6 -16.90 -8.98 -27.38
CA ASP A 6 -17.39 -8.71 -26.02
C ASP A 6 -18.21 -7.42 -26.01
N GLU A 7 -19.31 -7.42 -25.28
CA GLU A 7 -20.03 -6.19 -24.93
C GLU A 7 -19.33 -5.55 -23.71
N TYR A 8 -19.06 -4.26 -23.79
CA TYR A 8 -18.35 -3.52 -22.75
C TYR A 8 -19.16 -2.32 -22.28
N ILE A 9 -19.45 -2.26 -20.98
CA ILE A 9 -20.11 -1.14 -20.32
C ILE A 9 -19.13 -0.51 -19.36
N ALA A 10 -18.82 0.78 -19.55
CA ALA A 10 -17.96 1.54 -18.66
C ALA A 10 -18.77 2.54 -17.82
N TYR A 11 -18.38 2.65 -16.55
CA TYR A 11 -18.89 3.67 -15.64
C TYR A 11 -17.74 4.58 -15.23
N ASP A 12 -17.90 5.88 -15.35
CA ASP A 12 -16.92 6.92 -15.03
C ASP A 12 -17.00 7.42 -13.57
N SER A 13 -17.96 6.89 -12.81
CA SER A 13 -18.19 7.24 -11.41
C SER A 13 -18.18 6.01 -10.50
N ARG A 14 -17.54 6.16 -9.32
CA ARG A 14 -17.64 5.17 -8.24
C ARG A 14 -19.06 5.16 -7.67
N GLU A 15 -19.64 3.98 -7.47
CA GLU A 15 -20.94 3.83 -6.85
C GLU A 15 -20.79 3.45 -5.37
N THR A 16 -21.41 4.20 -4.50
CA THR A 16 -21.37 3.97 -3.04
C THR A 16 -22.64 3.30 -2.50
N ASP A 17 -23.71 3.34 -3.29
CA ASP A 17 -24.99 2.70 -2.97
C ASP A 17 -24.95 1.25 -3.46
N THR A 18 -25.16 0.30 -2.55
CA THR A 18 -25.07 -1.13 -2.86
C THR A 18 -26.11 -1.59 -3.86
N ASP A 19 -27.36 -1.12 -3.75
CA ASP A 19 -28.44 -1.51 -4.66
C ASP A 19 -28.16 -1.01 -6.09
N LYS A 20 -27.67 0.22 -6.23
CA LYS A 20 -27.29 0.76 -7.54
C LYS A 20 -26.05 0.04 -8.10
N LEU A 21 -25.11 -0.37 -7.25
CA LEU A 21 -23.97 -1.17 -7.70
C LEU A 21 -24.44 -2.53 -8.22
N ILE A 22 -25.37 -3.19 -7.52
CA ILE A 22 -25.99 -4.44 -7.98
C ILE A 22 -26.63 -4.25 -9.35
N GLU A 23 -27.44 -3.20 -9.54
CA GLU A 23 -28.08 -2.92 -10.82
C GLU A 23 -27.07 -2.72 -11.98
N ARG A 24 -25.89 -2.15 -11.70
CA ARG A 24 -24.83 -1.97 -12.70
C ARG A 24 -24.19 -3.30 -13.13
N VAL A 25 -24.12 -4.30 -12.23
CA VAL A 25 -23.26 -5.47 -12.45
C VAL A 25 -24.00 -6.81 -12.44
N LYS A 26 -25.29 -6.88 -12.10
CA LYS A 26 -26.07 -8.12 -11.94
C LYS A 26 -26.11 -9.02 -13.18
N ASP A 27 -26.01 -8.43 -14.37
CA ASP A 27 -26.06 -9.14 -15.64
C ASP A 27 -24.69 -9.39 -16.28
N ALA A 28 -23.60 -8.93 -15.63
CA ALA A 28 -22.25 -9.06 -16.15
C ALA A 28 -21.68 -10.48 -15.94
N ASP A 29 -21.02 -11.05 -16.96
CA ASP A 29 -20.19 -12.25 -16.82
C ASP A 29 -18.83 -11.92 -16.17
N VAL A 30 -18.29 -10.75 -16.44
CA VAL A 30 -16.99 -10.26 -15.94
C VAL A 30 -17.14 -8.85 -15.39
N VAL A 31 -16.62 -8.62 -14.20
CA VAL A 31 -16.51 -7.28 -13.59
C VAL A 31 -15.05 -6.87 -13.51
N VAL A 32 -14.77 -5.65 -13.97
CA VAL A 32 -13.47 -5.00 -13.78
C VAL A 32 -13.66 -3.86 -12.81
N LEU A 33 -12.91 -3.88 -11.72
CA LEU A 33 -12.95 -2.83 -10.72
C LEU A 33 -11.54 -2.47 -10.23
N ALA A 34 -11.36 -1.24 -9.75
CA ALA A 34 -10.12 -0.81 -9.11
C ALA A 34 -10.28 -0.93 -7.58
N ASN A 35 -10.60 0.18 -6.90
CA ASN A 35 -10.80 0.24 -5.44
C ASN A 35 -12.30 0.34 -5.06
N GLN A 36 -13.21 -0.04 -5.97
CA GLN A 36 -14.64 -0.12 -5.70
C GLN A 36 -14.90 -1.24 -4.69
N PRO A 37 -15.50 -0.99 -3.51
CA PRO A 37 -15.95 -2.06 -2.63
C PRO A 37 -16.90 -3.01 -3.34
N PHE A 38 -16.67 -4.30 -3.16
CA PHE A 38 -17.47 -5.36 -3.76
C PHE A 38 -17.81 -6.41 -2.69
N PRO A 39 -18.77 -6.09 -1.78
CA PRO A 39 -19.12 -6.92 -0.64
C PRO A 39 -19.88 -8.18 -1.05
N ALA A 40 -20.02 -9.13 -0.12
CA ALA A 40 -20.68 -10.41 -0.35
C ALA A 40 -22.10 -10.25 -0.88
N GLU A 41 -22.85 -9.28 -0.40
CA GLU A 41 -24.22 -8.96 -0.84
C GLU A 41 -24.30 -8.67 -2.34
N VAL A 42 -23.32 -7.93 -2.90
CA VAL A 42 -23.24 -7.67 -4.34
C VAL A 42 -22.90 -8.96 -5.09
N VAL A 43 -21.92 -9.73 -4.60
CA VAL A 43 -21.54 -11.01 -5.21
C VAL A 43 -22.73 -11.96 -5.27
N GLU A 44 -23.51 -12.06 -4.20
CA GLU A 44 -24.68 -12.94 -4.09
C GLU A 44 -25.77 -12.64 -5.13
N LYS A 45 -25.96 -11.36 -5.47
CA LYS A 45 -26.98 -10.92 -6.45
C LYS A 45 -26.54 -10.99 -7.90
N CYS A 46 -25.26 -11.23 -8.18
CA CYS A 46 -24.71 -11.31 -9.53
C CYS A 46 -24.70 -12.76 -10.01
N GLU A 47 -25.85 -13.30 -10.44
CA GLU A 47 -25.99 -14.74 -10.81
C GLU A 47 -25.14 -15.15 -11.99
N LYS A 48 -24.89 -14.25 -12.95
CA LYS A 48 -24.11 -14.52 -14.17
C LYS A 48 -22.61 -14.32 -13.98
N LEU A 49 -22.17 -13.74 -12.85
CA LEU A 49 -20.77 -13.37 -12.64
C LEU A 49 -19.87 -14.62 -12.55
N LYS A 50 -18.85 -14.64 -13.37
CA LYS A 50 -17.87 -15.74 -13.48
C LYS A 50 -16.45 -15.30 -13.13
N MET A 51 -16.15 -14.00 -13.32
CA MET A 51 -14.82 -13.48 -13.09
C MET A 51 -14.86 -12.04 -12.55
N ILE A 52 -13.96 -11.74 -11.64
CA ILE A 52 -13.62 -10.35 -11.23
C ILE A 52 -12.14 -10.11 -11.55
N SER A 53 -11.84 -9.12 -12.39
CA SER A 53 -10.48 -8.66 -12.64
C SER A 53 -10.24 -7.37 -11.86
N VAL A 54 -9.51 -7.48 -10.73
CA VAL A 54 -9.20 -6.35 -9.87
C VAL A 54 -7.99 -5.61 -10.42
N ALA A 55 -8.20 -4.37 -10.86
CA ALA A 55 -7.15 -3.50 -11.39
C ALA A 55 -6.30 -2.87 -10.27
N PHE A 56 -5.97 -3.65 -9.23
CA PHE A 56 -5.10 -3.31 -8.09
C PHE A 56 -4.36 -4.57 -7.62
N THR A 57 -3.32 -4.39 -6.80
CA THR A 57 -2.62 -5.51 -6.15
C THR A 57 -3.44 -6.06 -4.98
N GLY A 58 -3.95 -5.19 -4.11
CA GLY A 58 -4.78 -5.57 -2.98
C GLY A 58 -6.21 -5.88 -3.40
N VAL A 59 -6.82 -6.87 -2.75
CA VAL A 59 -8.20 -7.34 -2.99
C VAL A 59 -9.06 -7.26 -1.73
N ASP A 60 -8.58 -6.60 -0.70
CA ASP A 60 -9.20 -6.47 0.63
C ASP A 60 -10.60 -5.81 0.60
N HIS A 61 -10.95 -5.14 -0.49
CA HIS A 61 -12.26 -4.53 -0.74
C HIS A 61 -13.24 -5.44 -1.51
N VAL A 62 -12.83 -6.67 -1.86
CA VAL A 62 -13.65 -7.66 -2.57
C VAL A 62 -13.94 -8.84 -1.63
N ALA A 63 -15.17 -9.32 -1.62
CA ALA A 63 -15.58 -10.51 -0.86
C ALA A 63 -15.06 -11.80 -1.54
N VAL A 64 -13.73 -12.01 -1.50
CA VAL A 64 -13.04 -13.11 -2.20
C VAL A 64 -13.54 -14.48 -1.75
N ASP A 65 -13.81 -14.66 -0.46
CA ASP A 65 -14.30 -15.94 0.07
C ASP A 65 -15.68 -16.30 -0.47
N GLU A 66 -16.56 -15.30 -0.65
CA GLU A 66 -17.86 -15.52 -1.27
C GLU A 66 -17.74 -15.83 -2.75
N CYS A 67 -16.83 -15.15 -3.45
CA CYS A 67 -16.50 -15.47 -4.83
C CYS A 67 -16.02 -16.92 -4.97
N LYS A 68 -15.12 -17.39 -4.09
CA LYS A 68 -14.63 -18.78 -4.07
C LYS A 68 -15.74 -19.81 -3.89
N LYS A 69 -16.67 -19.58 -2.94
CA LYS A 69 -17.81 -20.47 -2.70
C LYS A 69 -18.69 -20.63 -3.95
N ARG A 70 -18.81 -19.57 -4.73
CA ARG A 70 -19.62 -19.54 -5.96
C ARG A 70 -18.85 -19.91 -7.22
N GLY A 71 -17.57 -20.26 -7.12
CA GLY A 71 -16.73 -20.61 -8.28
C GLY A 71 -16.38 -19.43 -9.18
N ILE A 72 -16.48 -18.19 -8.66
CA ILE A 72 -16.11 -16.97 -9.38
C ILE A 72 -14.60 -16.78 -9.28
N CYS A 73 -13.93 -16.68 -10.43
CA CYS A 73 -12.49 -16.46 -10.52
C CYS A 73 -12.17 -14.99 -10.17
N VAL A 74 -11.33 -14.76 -9.16
CA VAL A 74 -10.85 -13.43 -8.81
C VAL A 74 -9.38 -13.33 -9.16
N CYS A 75 -9.03 -12.37 -10.03
CA CYS A 75 -7.65 -12.06 -10.42
C CYS A 75 -7.29 -10.65 -10.02
N ASN A 76 -6.02 -10.43 -9.66
CA ASN A 76 -5.52 -9.09 -9.34
C ASN A 76 -4.47 -8.60 -10.36
N ALA A 77 -4.04 -7.35 -10.24
CA ALA A 77 -2.98 -6.78 -11.08
C ALA A 77 -1.62 -6.79 -10.36
N ALA A 78 -1.25 -7.91 -9.70
CA ALA A 78 0.01 -7.98 -8.94
C ALA A 78 1.22 -7.55 -9.76
N GLY A 79 2.13 -6.78 -9.13
CA GLY A 79 3.40 -6.34 -9.73
C GLY A 79 3.34 -5.06 -10.56
N TYR A 80 2.15 -4.52 -10.87
CA TYR A 80 2.05 -3.32 -11.71
C TYR A 80 2.74 -2.09 -11.11
N SER A 81 2.63 -1.90 -9.80
CA SER A 81 3.12 -0.71 -9.08
C SER A 81 4.38 -0.95 -8.24
N THR A 82 5.05 -2.10 -8.40
CA THR A 82 6.19 -2.46 -7.55
C THR A 82 7.26 -1.37 -7.53
N ASN A 83 7.66 -0.87 -8.69
CA ASN A 83 8.65 0.22 -8.79
C ASN A 83 8.10 1.53 -8.23
N ALA A 84 6.89 1.93 -8.67
CA ALA A 84 6.29 3.19 -8.28
C ALA A 84 6.17 3.35 -6.76
N VAL A 85 5.66 2.31 -6.07
CA VAL A 85 5.56 2.32 -4.60
C VAL A 85 6.92 2.34 -3.94
N SER A 86 7.87 1.53 -4.42
CA SER A 86 9.24 1.51 -3.86
C SER A 86 9.95 2.85 -4.02
N GLU A 87 9.77 3.54 -5.14
CA GLU A 87 10.32 4.87 -5.39
C GLU A 87 9.70 5.92 -4.45
N LEU A 88 8.36 5.88 -4.25
CA LEU A 88 7.69 6.78 -3.31
C LEU A 88 8.20 6.60 -1.87
N VAL A 89 8.47 5.36 -1.42
CA VAL A 89 9.08 5.11 -0.10
C VAL A 89 10.34 5.95 0.09
N PHE A 90 11.24 5.96 -0.89
CA PHE A 90 12.47 6.78 -0.79
C PHE A 90 12.19 8.28 -0.94
N GLY A 91 11.19 8.67 -1.73
CA GLY A 91 10.71 10.04 -1.80
C GLY A 91 10.26 10.57 -0.42
N LEU A 92 9.48 9.76 0.32
CA LEU A 92 9.02 10.08 1.68
C LEU A 92 10.19 10.16 2.67
N ILE A 93 11.11 9.17 2.64
CA ILE A 93 12.29 9.14 3.51
C ILE A 93 13.18 10.38 3.28
N ILE A 94 13.49 10.68 2.02
CA ILE A 94 14.34 11.82 1.66
C ILE A 94 13.66 13.14 2.04
N SER A 95 12.33 13.24 1.86
CA SER A 95 11.58 14.43 2.27
C SER A 95 11.66 14.68 3.78
N LEU A 96 11.56 13.62 4.61
CA LEU A 96 11.72 13.71 6.06
C LEU A 96 13.17 14.04 6.45
N TYR A 97 14.14 13.28 5.96
CA TYR A 97 15.55 13.42 6.36
C TYR A 97 16.19 14.72 5.89
N ARG A 98 15.76 15.25 4.75
CA ARG A 98 16.30 16.48 4.16
C ARG A 98 15.36 17.68 4.33
N LYS A 99 14.20 17.52 4.99
CA LYS A 99 13.20 18.57 5.27
C LYS A 99 12.81 19.33 4.00
N ILE A 100 12.50 18.58 2.93
CA ILE A 100 12.26 19.17 1.58
C ILE A 100 11.04 20.08 1.60
N ASN A 101 9.98 19.71 2.34
CA ASN A 101 8.74 20.49 2.40
C ASN A 101 8.95 21.86 3.06
N GLU A 102 9.78 21.94 4.10
CA GLU A 102 10.10 23.20 4.79
C GLU A 102 11.10 24.07 4.00
N GLY A 103 11.83 23.45 3.06
CA GLY A 103 12.89 24.15 2.33
C GLY A 103 12.41 25.41 1.60
N LYS A 104 11.25 25.33 0.93
CA LYS A 104 10.69 26.47 0.19
C LYS A 104 10.31 27.64 1.12
N GLU A 105 9.69 27.34 2.25
CA GLU A 105 9.28 28.35 3.25
C GLU A 105 10.51 29.04 3.87
N ASN A 106 11.57 28.28 4.10
CA ASN A 106 12.82 28.80 4.66
C ASN A 106 13.62 29.67 3.68
N MET A 107 13.39 29.60 2.38
CA MET A 107 14.03 30.46 1.39
C MET A 107 13.73 31.96 1.59
N THR A 108 12.54 32.27 2.14
CA THR A 108 12.11 33.66 2.35
C THR A 108 12.18 34.09 3.81
N SER A 109 12.16 33.14 4.75
CA SER A 109 12.18 33.44 6.20
C SER A 109 13.58 33.79 6.73
N GLY A 110 14.65 33.44 6.00
CA GLY A 110 16.02 33.59 6.45
C GLY A 110 16.42 32.64 7.61
N VAL A 111 15.54 31.70 7.97
CA VAL A 111 15.80 30.71 9.02
C VAL A 111 16.82 29.69 8.49
N LYS A 112 17.91 29.50 9.24
CA LYS A 112 18.92 28.49 8.92
C LYS A 112 18.35 27.09 9.23
N MET A 113 18.27 26.25 8.18
CA MET A 113 17.87 24.87 8.35
C MET A 113 18.92 24.06 9.13
N ALA A 114 18.45 23.18 10.00
CA ALA A 114 19.33 22.19 10.64
C ALA A 114 19.88 21.20 9.58
N PRO A 115 21.08 20.63 9.81
CA PRO A 115 21.62 19.59 8.94
C PRO A 115 20.65 18.45 8.77
N GLY A 116 20.55 17.93 7.55
CA GLY A 116 19.78 16.72 7.23
C GLY A 116 20.53 15.44 7.60
N ILE A 117 19.90 14.31 7.31
CA ILE A 117 20.40 12.96 7.60
C ILE A 117 20.67 12.22 6.28
N GLU A 118 21.72 11.39 6.23
CA GLU A 118 22.03 10.51 5.11
C GLU A 118 21.47 9.10 5.34
N LEU A 119 21.16 8.37 4.26
CA LEU A 119 20.71 6.98 4.34
C LEU A 119 21.88 6.01 4.52
N SER A 120 23.05 6.35 4.01
CA SER A 120 24.23 5.48 4.08
C SER A 120 24.55 5.09 5.53
N GLY A 121 24.74 3.79 5.76
CA GLY A 121 25.01 3.24 7.09
C GLY A 121 23.78 3.10 7.99
N LYS A 122 22.58 3.51 7.55
CA LYS A 122 21.35 3.34 8.34
C LYS A 122 20.86 1.91 8.31
N LYS A 123 20.24 1.47 9.40
CA LYS A 123 19.55 0.19 9.49
C LYS A 123 18.13 0.34 8.98
N PHE A 124 17.85 -0.36 7.88
CA PHE A 124 16.56 -0.28 7.18
C PHE A 124 15.73 -1.53 7.47
N GLY A 125 14.62 -1.39 8.16
CA GLY A 125 13.68 -2.46 8.52
C GLY A 125 12.56 -2.59 7.48
N ILE A 126 12.37 -3.79 6.96
CA ILE A 126 11.30 -4.15 6.03
C ILE A 126 10.29 -5.06 6.74
N ILE A 127 9.06 -4.59 6.91
CA ILE A 127 7.95 -5.42 7.40
C ILE A 127 7.20 -5.99 6.19
N GLY A 128 7.49 -7.24 5.83
CA GLY A 128 6.92 -7.92 4.67
C GLY A 128 7.84 -7.98 3.45
N THR A 129 8.29 -9.18 3.08
CA THR A 129 9.19 -9.45 1.95
C THR A 129 8.46 -9.95 0.71
N GLY A 130 7.33 -9.29 0.38
CA GLY A 130 6.66 -9.41 -0.92
C GLY A 130 7.42 -8.68 -2.02
N ALA A 131 6.84 -8.57 -3.23
CA ALA A 131 7.50 -7.95 -4.38
C ALA A 131 7.95 -6.49 -4.10
N ILE A 132 7.08 -5.68 -3.47
CA ILE A 132 7.39 -4.28 -3.15
C ILE A 132 8.46 -4.20 -2.05
N GLY A 133 8.31 -4.98 -0.96
CA GLY A 133 9.29 -4.97 0.15
C GLY A 133 10.68 -5.40 -0.31
N LEU A 134 10.78 -6.39 -1.18
CA LEU A 134 12.07 -6.83 -1.75
C LEU A 134 12.66 -5.79 -2.68
N LYS A 135 11.85 -5.11 -3.50
CA LYS A 135 12.35 -4.03 -4.35
C LYS A 135 12.82 -2.83 -3.52
N THR A 136 12.10 -2.51 -2.44
CA THR A 136 12.50 -1.49 -1.48
C THR A 136 13.83 -1.86 -0.80
N ALA A 137 14.00 -3.14 -0.39
CA ALA A 137 15.24 -3.63 0.18
C ALA A 137 16.44 -3.52 -0.79
N GLU A 138 16.23 -3.83 -2.07
CA GLU A 138 17.24 -3.66 -3.14
C GLU A 138 17.71 -2.21 -3.25
N ILE A 139 16.76 -1.27 -3.29
CA ILE A 139 17.07 0.17 -3.38
C ILE A 139 17.77 0.64 -2.08
N ALA A 140 17.31 0.20 -0.89
CA ALA A 140 17.95 0.53 0.37
C ALA A 140 19.43 0.12 0.41
N LYS A 141 19.74 -1.09 -0.07
CA LYS A 141 21.15 -1.55 -0.21
C LYS A 141 21.96 -0.65 -1.13
N THR A 142 21.38 -0.18 -2.23
CA THR A 142 22.05 0.74 -3.16
C THR A 142 22.38 2.09 -2.51
N PHE A 143 21.55 2.55 -1.57
CA PHE A 143 21.84 3.72 -0.72
C PHE A 143 22.85 3.45 0.39
N GLY A 144 23.37 2.23 0.51
CA GLY A 144 24.35 1.86 1.54
C GLY A 144 23.71 1.53 2.91
N CYS A 145 22.42 1.22 2.95
CA CYS A 145 21.75 0.78 4.19
C CYS A 145 22.06 -0.68 4.52
N GLU A 146 22.09 -1.01 5.83
CA GLU A 146 22.00 -2.39 6.29
C GLU A 146 20.55 -2.80 6.35
N VAL A 147 20.15 -3.88 5.64
CA VAL A 147 18.75 -4.27 5.52
C VAL A 147 18.40 -5.39 6.48
N TYR A 148 17.38 -5.14 7.29
CA TYR A 148 16.72 -6.09 8.19
C TYR A 148 15.30 -6.34 7.71
N ALA A 149 14.77 -7.53 7.94
CA ALA A 149 13.42 -7.88 7.53
C ALA A 149 12.68 -8.69 8.58
N TYR A 150 11.37 -8.50 8.61
CA TYR A 150 10.40 -9.38 9.25
C TYR A 150 9.39 -9.86 8.22
N SER A 151 9.15 -11.14 8.16
CA SER A 151 8.11 -11.73 7.31
C SER A 151 7.68 -13.07 7.88
N ARG A 152 6.41 -13.42 7.73
CA ARG A 152 5.87 -14.73 8.11
C ARG A 152 6.64 -15.89 7.46
N THR A 153 7.05 -15.71 6.21
CA THR A 153 7.90 -16.64 5.49
C THR A 153 9.22 -15.97 5.20
N GLU A 154 10.29 -16.49 5.79
CA GLU A 154 11.64 -16.01 5.52
C GLU A 154 12.13 -16.51 4.15
N LYS A 155 12.83 -15.65 3.46
CA LYS A 155 13.47 -15.96 2.17
C LYS A 155 14.97 -15.80 2.32
N HIS A 156 15.74 -16.77 1.84
CA HIS A 156 17.20 -16.67 1.84
C HIS A 156 17.64 -15.69 0.75
N ILE A 157 17.79 -14.41 1.12
CA ILE A 157 18.18 -13.33 0.19
C ILE A 157 19.46 -12.70 0.73
N ASP A 158 20.50 -12.67 -0.12
CA ASP A 158 21.78 -12.10 0.25
C ASP A 158 21.66 -10.61 0.66
N GLY A 159 22.34 -10.27 1.76
CA GLY A 159 22.32 -8.91 2.32
C GLY A 159 21.02 -8.52 3.01
N ILE A 160 20.10 -9.46 3.34
CA ILE A 160 18.92 -9.23 4.18
C ILE A 160 19.01 -10.11 5.42
N LYS A 161 18.96 -9.50 6.61
CA LYS A 161 18.96 -10.19 7.91
C LYS A 161 17.54 -10.29 8.45
N TYR A 162 16.98 -11.49 8.58
CA TYR A 162 15.67 -11.69 9.19
C TYR A 162 15.77 -11.67 10.71
N ILE A 163 14.88 -10.91 11.34
CA ILE A 163 14.79 -10.77 12.81
C ILE A 163 13.33 -10.71 13.24
N THR A 164 13.06 -10.81 14.54
CA THR A 164 11.70 -10.67 15.07
C THR A 164 11.17 -9.26 14.81
N LEU A 165 9.84 -9.11 14.77
CA LEU A 165 9.23 -7.79 14.57
C LEU A 165 9.64 -6.81 15.68
N CYS A 166 9.65 -7.25 16.93
CA CYS A 166 10.07 -6.43 18.06
C CYS A 166 11.53 -5.97 17.94
N ASP A 167 12.45 -6.88 17.56
CA ASP A 167 13.85 -6.54 17.35
C ASP A 167 14.03 -5.58 16.17
N LEU A 168 13.21 -5.71 15.12
CA LEU A 168 13.22 -4.79 13.98
C LEU A 168 12.85 -3.37 14.42
N MET A 169 11.77 -3.23 15.22
CA MET A 169 11.34 -1.93 15.75
C MET A 169 12.44 -1.29 16.62
N ARG A 170 13.12 -2.07 17.47
CA ARG A 170 14.21 -1.58 18.35
C ARG A 170 15.49 -1.23 17.61
N THR A 171 15.76 -1.94 16.51
CA THR A 171 17.10 -1.91 15.87
C THR A 171 17.18 -0.90 14.75
N CYS A 172 16.09 -0.73 13.97
CA CYS A 172 16.14 0.00 12.70
C CYS A 172 15.94 1.51 12.88
N ASP A 173 16.63 2.26 12.03
CA ASP A 173 16.50 3.73 11.93
C ASP A 173 15.34 4.13 11.01
N ILE A 174 15.04 3.29 10.04
CA ILE A 174 13.96 3.45 9.07
C ILE A 174 13.17 2.15 9.06
N ILE A 175 11.86 2.24 9.22
CA ILE A 175 10.95 1.08 9.19
C ILE A 175 9.92 1.29 8.10
N SER A 176 9.81 0.34 7.16
CA SER A 176 8.87 0.43 6.02
C SER A 176 7.95 -0.78 5.96
N VAL A 177 6.65 -0.51 5.86
CA VAL A 177 5.58 -1.52 5.92
C VAL A 177 5.16 -1.94 4.51
N HIS A 178 5.17 -3.26 4.25
CA HIS A 178 4.89 -3.89 2.95
C HIS A 178 4.09 -5.19 3.06
N VAL A 179 3.26 -5.32 4.09
CA VAL A 179 2.35 -6.48 4.24
C VAL A 179 0.96 -6.15 3.68
N PRO A 180 0.18 -7.15 3.21
CA PRO A 180 -1.23 -6.93 2.86
C PRO A 180 -2.07 -6.73 4.13
N LEU A 181 -3.22 -6.07 4.02
CA LEU A 181 -4.20 -5.96 5.10
C LEU A 181 -5.05 -7.24 5.15
N ASN A 182 -5.07 -7.87 6.32
CA ASN A 182 -5.94 -8.98 6.69
C ASN A 182 -6.03 -9.07 8.23
N ASP A 183 -6.80 -10.01 8.77
CA ASP A 183 -7.00 -10.15 10.22
C ASP A 183 -5.69 -10.32 11.01
N SER A 184 -4.67 -10.93 10.43
CA SER A 184 -3.37 -11.14 11.09
C SER A 184 -2.43 -9.95 11.00
N THR A 185 -2.73 -8.95 10.17
CA THR A 185 -1.88 -7.77 9.92
C THR A 185 -2.56 -6.45 10.30
N LYS A 186 -3.85 -6.48 10.62
CA LYS A 186 -4.54 -5.34 11.22
C LYS A 186 -3.90 -5.02 12.57
N ASP A 187 -3.59 -3.75 12.80
CA ASP A 187 -2.89 -3.24 13.99
C ASP A 187 -1.57 -3.97 14.29
N LEU A 188 -0.93 -4.56 13.26
CA LEU A 188 0.35 -5.25 13.40
C LEU A 188 1.43 -4.36 14.01
N VAL A 189 1.48 -3.09 13.61
CA VAL A 189 2.34 -2.07 14.21
C VAL A 189 1.52 -1.34 15.28
N SER A 190 1.36 -2.01 16.41
CA SER A 190 0.61 -1.54 17.57
C SER A 190 1.33 -0.42 18.33
N SER A 191 0.62 0.24 19.26
CA SER A 191 1.20 1.22 20.17
C SER A 191 2.44 0.69 20.92
N MET A 192 2.39 -0.55 21.41
CA MET A 192 3.54 -1.18 22.09
C MET A 192 4.76 -1.30 21.19
N LEU A 193 4.59 -1.61 19.92
CA LEU A 193 5.69 -1.71 18.96
C LEU A 193 6.22 -0.33 18.54
N ILE A 194 5.36 0.67 18.46
CA ILE A 194 5.78 2.07 18.23
C ILE A 194 6.62 2.56 19.41
N ASP A 195 6.26 2.19 20.63
CA ASP A 195 7.02 2.52 21.84
C ASP A 195 8.42 1.88 21.90
N GLU A 196 8.63 0.79 21.18
CA GLU A 196 9.94 0.14 21.05
C GLU A 196 10.87 0.81 20.03
N MET A 197 10.34 1.70 19.18
CA MET A 197 11.15 2.41 18.17
C MET A 197 12.19 3.33 18.82
N LYS A 198 13.29 3.52 18.11
CA LYS A 198 14.31 4.51 18.47
C LYS A 198 13.75 5.92 18.35
N SER A 199 14.21 6.83 19.17
CA SER A 199 13.75 8.23 19.15
C SER A 199 14.13 9.00 17.89
N ASP A 200 15.15 8.54 17.17
CA ASP A 200 15.58 9.06 15.88
C ASP A 200 15.07 8.27 14.67
N ALA A 201 14.27 7.23 14.91
CA ALA A 201 13.69 6.42 13.82
C ALA A 201 12.49 7.08 13.15
N ILE A 202 12.28 6.69 11.88
CA ILE A 202 11.11 7.09 11.09
C ILE A 202 10.32 5.86 10.65
N LEU A 203 9.00 6.02 10.52
CA LEU A 203 8.08 4.99 10.06
C LEU A 203 7.47 5.36 8.71
N ILE A 204 7.51 4.43 7.76
CA ILE A 204 6.96 4.61 6.40
C ILE A 204 5.83 3.59 6.16
N ASN A 205 4.66 4.07 5.78
CA ASN A 205 3.54 3.21 5.40
C ASN A 205 3.00 3.57 4.01
N THR A 206 3.25 2.71 3.05
CA THR A 206 2.70 2.74 1.70
C THR A 206 1.90 1.47 1.39
N ALA A 207 1.53 0.70 2.43
CA ALA A 207 0.79 -0.55 2.31
C ALA A 207 -0.72 -0.36 2.50
N ARG A 208 -1.18 -0.29 3.76
CA ARG A 208 -2.57 -0.02 4.16
C ARG A 208 -2.60 0.71 5.51
N GLY A 209 -3.51 1.67 5.67
CA GLY A 209 -3.66 2.45 6.91
C GLY A 209 -3.86 1.58 8.15
N PRO A 210 -4.86 0.68 8.18
CA PRO A 210 -5.19 -0.12 9.36
C PRO A 210 -4.13 -1.15 9.80
N ILE A 211 -2.96 -1.21 9.14
CA ILE A 211 -1.83 -2.04 9.60
C ILE A 211 -1.11 -1.38 10.78
N ILE A 212 -1.23 -0.07 10.91
CA ILE A 212 -0.61 0.72 11.98
C ILE A 212 -1.72 1.29 12.87
N ASP A 213 -1.51 1.31 14.17
CA ASP A 213 -2.29 2.14 15.08
C ASP A 213 -1.96 3.62 14.83
N ASN A 214 -2.76 4.25 13.94
CA ASN A 214 -2.53 5.63 13.50
C ASN A 214 -2.72 6.66 14.63
N ALA A 215 -3.56 6.37 15.63
CA ALA A 215 -3.72 7.23 16.79
C ALA A 215 -2.47 7.17 17.69
N ALA A 216 -1.93 5.98 17.92
CA ALA A 216 -0.68 5.82 18.68
C ALA A 216 0.51 6.42 17.92
N LEU A 217 0.57 6.28 16.59
CA LEU A 217 1.60 6.91 15.77
C LEU A 217 1.55 8.44 15.90
N ALA A 218 0.38 9.04 15.76
CA ALA A 218 0.21 10.48 15.91
C ALA A 218 0.61 10.97 17.32
N LYS A 219 0.27 10.20 18.37
CA LYS A 219 0.69 10.49 19.73
C LYS A 219 2.21 10.41 19.87
N ALA A 220 2.85 9.35 19.36
CA ALA A 220 4.30 9.17 19.42
C ALA A 220 5.05 10.32 18.73
N LEU A 221 4.54 10.82 17.61
CA LEU A 221 5.09 11.99 16.91
C LEU A 221 4.94 13.29 17.74
N LYS A 222 3.75 13.53 18.31
CA LYS A 222 3.49 14.70 19.17
C LYS A 222 4.34 14.72 20.43
N ASP A 223 4.58 13.53 21.01
CA ASP A 223 5.42 13.37 22.19
C ASP A 223 6.94 13.38 21.86
N GLY A 224 7.32 13.44 20.58
CA GLY A 224 8.72 13.36 20.16
C GLY A 224 9.37 12.00 20.43
N LYS A 225 8.57 10.94 20.56
CA LYS A 225 9.03 9.57 20.80
C LYS A 225 9.75 8.99 19.59
N ILE A 226 9.33 9.38 18.37
CA ILE A 226 9.96 9.02 17.09
C ILE A 226 10.21 10.28 16.27
N ALA A 227 11.15 10.22 15.33
CA ALA A 227 11.60 11.39 14.58
C ALA A 227 10.62 11.83 13.48
N GLY A 228 9.84 10.94 12.91
CA GLY A 228 8.91 11.29 11.82
C GLY A 228 8.18 10.11 11.20
N ALA A 229 7.22 10.41 10.34
CA ALA A 229 6.48 9.40 9.58
C ALA A 229 6.16 9.85 8.15
N GLY A 230 6.30 8.91 7.19
CA GLY A 230 5.88 9.05 5.80
C GLY A 230 4.69 8.15 5.51
N ILE A 231 3.52 8.71 5.24
CA ILE A 231 2.26 7.98 5.16
C ILE A 231 1.57 8.28 3.84
N ASP A 232 1.34 7.24 3.05
CA ASP A 232 0.58 7.32 1.78
C ASP A 232 -0.83 6.75 1.91
N VAL A 233 -1.13 6.03 3.01
CA VAL A 233 -2.38 5.28 3.20
C VAL A 233 -2.96 5.51 4.59
N PHE A 234 -4.28 5.56 4.69
CA PHE A 234 -5.01 5.92 5.91
C PHE A 234 -6.10 4.87 6.22
N ASP A 235 -6.78 5.00 7.35
CA ASP A 235 -7.88 4.10 7.74
C ASP A 235 -9.08 4.24 6.80
N THR A 236 -9.23 5.41 6.21
CA THR A 236 -10.22 5.72 5.16
C THR A 236 -9.54 6.41 3.99
N GLU A 237 -10.03 6.21 2.79
CA GLU A 237 -9.53 6.93 1.60
C GLU A 237 -9.81 8.44 1.72
N PRO A 238 -8.88 9.31 1.28
CA PRO A 238 -9.11 10.75 1.24
C PRO A 238 -10.36 11.14 0.42
N PRO A 239 -11.07 12.23 0.84
CA PRO A 239 -10.67 13.22 1.84
C PRO A 239 -10.83 12.71 3.28
N LEU A 240 -9.82 12.96 4.10
CA LEU A 240 -9.84 12.59 5.51
C LEU A 240 -10.72 13.55 6.32
N ALA A 241 -11.25 13.08 7.46
CA ALA A 241 -11.90 13.96 8.42
C ALA A 241 -10.92 15.02 8.93
N PRO A 242 -11.37 16.28 9.16
CA PRO A 242 -10.47 17.36 9.57
C PRO A 242 -9.74 17.12 10.91
N ASP A 243 -10.27 16.26 11.74
CA ASP A 243 -9.72 15.85 13.05
C ASP A 243 -8.91 14.54 12.99
N TYR A 244 -8.58 14.05 11.78
CA TYR A 244 -7.79 12.82 11.65
C TYR A 244 -6.41 12.99 12.32
N PRO A 245 -6.00 12.08 13.22
CA PRO A 245 -4.89 12.30 14.17
C PRO A 245 -3.55 12.68 13.54
N LEU A 246 -3.25 12.17 12.35
CA LEU A 246 -1.98 12.43 11.67
C LEU A 246 -1.91 13.79 10.97
N LEU A 247 -3.03 14.47 10.70
CA LEU A 247 -3.04 15.76 10.01
C LEU A 247 -2.33 16.84 10.82
N ASP A 248 -2.44 16.79 12.18
CA ASP A 248 -1.80 17.73 13.11
C ASP A 248 -0.52 17.17 13.74
N ALA A 249 -0.05 16.00 13.31
CA ALA A 249 1.17 15.42 13.86
C ALA A 249 2.41 16.06 13.23
N PRO A 250 3.42 16.45 14.04
CA PRO A 250 4.65 17.05 13.52
C PRO A 250 5.51 16.03 12.77
N ASN A 251 6.43 16.53 11.94
CA ASN A 251 7.41 15.72 11.20
C ASN A 251 6.75 14.60 10.36
N THR A 252 5.66 14.90 9.69
CA THR A 252 4.97 13.99 8.78
C THR A 252 5.10 14.41 7.33
N VAL A 253 5.16 13.43 6.43
CA VAL A 253 4.93 13.60 5.00
C VAL A 253 3.73 12.73 4.64
N LEU A 254 2.60 13.37 4.34
CA LEU A 254 1.33 12.69 4.08
C LEU A 254 0.99 12.80 2.59
N MET A 255 0.65 11.69 1.97
CA MET A 255 0.30 11.59 0.55
C MET A 255 -1.07 10.92 0.40
N PRO A 256 -1.90 11.32 -0.60
CA PRO A 256 -3.28 10.85 -0.72
C PRO A 256 -3.39 9.53 -1.53
N HIS A 257 -2.71 8.48 -1.08
CA HIS A 257 -2.70 7.13 -1.68
C HIS A 257 -2.29 7.16 -3.15
N ILE A 258 -1.11 7.73 -3.43
CA ILE A 258 -0.58 7.89 -4.79
C ILE A 258 0.62 6.99 -5.11
N GLY A 259 1.03 6.12 -4.20
CA GLY A 259 2.22 5.26 -4.40
C GLY A 259 2.16 4.43 -5.68
N PHE A 260 0.96 4.06 -6.13
CA PHE A 260 0.74 3.37 -7.40
C PHE A 260 0.62 4.29 -8.62
N SER A 261 0.41 5.60 -8.42
CA SER A 261 -0.10 6.52 -9.45
C SER A 261 1.02 7.12 -10.31
N THR A 262 1.70 6.29 -11.09
CA THR A 262 2.61 6.72 -12.15
C THR A 262 2.05 6.32 -13.53
N LYS A 263 2.45 7.03 -14.57
CA LYS A 263 2.02 6.73 -15.97
C LYS A 263 2.35 5.29 -16.35
N GLU A 264 3.55 4.84 -16.00
CA GLU A 264 4.06 3.50 -16.29
C GLU A 264 3.28 2.42 -15.53
N ALA A 265 3.01 2.64 -14.23
CA ALA A 265 2.23 1.72 -13.42
C ALA A 265 0.78 1.62 -13.92
N LEU A 266 0.14 2.75 -14.23
CA LEU A 266 -1.22 2.76 -14.76
C LEU A 266 -1.33 2.04 -16.11
N TYR A 267 -0.35 2.20 -16.99
CA TYR A 267 -0.29 1.45 -18.25
C TYR A 267 -0.15 -0.05 -18.00
N LYS A 268 0.82 -0.46 -17.17
CA LYS A 268 1.01 -1.88 -16.79
C LYS A 268 -0.25 -2.47 -16.16
N ARG A 269 -0.91 -1.72 -15.30
CA ARG A 269 -2.17 -2.12 -14.65
C ARG A 269 -3.24 -2.46 -15.69
N ALA A 270 -3.44 -1.58 -16.67
CA ALA A 270 -4.41 -1.81 -17.74
C ALA A 270 -4.09 -3.07 -18.54
N VAL A 271 -2.81 -3.25 -18.94
CA VAL A 271 -2.37 -4.44 -19.67
C VAL A 271 -2.61 -5.73 -18.87
N ILE A 272 -2.21 -5.76 -17.59
CA ILE A 272 -2.40 -6.95 -16.75
C ILE A 272 -3.88 -7.26 -16.57
N THR A 273 -4.71 -6.25 -16.32
CA THR A 273 -6.16 -6.40 -16.13
C THR A 273 -6.83 -7.01 -17.35
N ILE A 274 -6.47 -6.55 -18.56
CA ILE A 274 -7.00 -7.09 -19.82
C ILE A 274 -6.47 -8.52 -20.05
N ASN A 275 -5.18 -8.76 -19.81
CA ASN A 275 -4.58 -10.08 -19.98
C ASN A 275 -5.20 -11.11 -19.02
N ASN A 276 -5.56 -10.73 -17.79
CA ASN A 276 -6.28 -11.61 -16.87
C ASN A 276 -7.60 -12.11 -17.48
N ILE A 277 -8.37 -11.21 -18.11
CA ILE A 277 -9.63 -11.57 -18.76
C ILE A 277 -9.38 -12.49 -19.95
N THR A 278 -8.40 -12.15 -20.79
CA THR A 278 -8.08 -12.94 -22.00
C THR A 278 -7.61 -14.35 -21.62
N SER A 279 -6.72 -14.47 -20.65
CA SER A 279 -6.23 -15.77 -20.17
C SER A 279 -7.32 -16.58 -19.49
N TRP A 280 -8.21 -15.95 -18.72
CA TRP A 280 -9.36 -16.63 -18.14
C TRP A 280 -10.31 -17.17 -19.23
N LYS A 281 -10.61 -16.39 -20.28
CA LYS A 281 -11.44 -16.84 -21.41
C LYS A 281 -10.82 -18.03 -22.16
N SER A 282 -9.50 -18.12 -22.23
CA SER A 282 -8.79 -19.27 -22.82
C SER A 282 -8.70 -20.51 -21.92
N GLY A 283 -9.22 -20.43 -20.68
CA GLY A 283 -9.16 -21.51 -19.70
C GLY A 283 -7.87 -21.57 -18.87
N GLU A 284 -6.99 -20.60 -19.03
CA GLU A 284 -5.69 -20.50 -18.32
C GLU A 284 -5.62 -19.24 -17.45
N PRO A 285 -6.45 -19.09 -16.40
CA PRO A 285 -6.47 -17.88 -15.59
C PRO A 285 -5.11 -17.64 -14.91
N GLN A 286 -4.68 -16.38 -14.88
CA GLN A 286 -3.44 -15.93 -14.26
C GLN A 286 -3.72 -14.92 -13.14
N ASN A 287 -2.76 -14.73 -12.22
CA ASN A 287 -2.88 -13.81 -11.08
C ASN A 287 -4.12 -14.06 -10.22
N VAL A 288 -4.54 -15.32 -10.10
CA VAL A 288 -5.67 -15.75 -9.28
C VAL A 288 -5.32 -15.59 -7.79
N VAL A 289 -6.28 -15.12 -6.96
CA VAL A 289 -6.14 -14.84 -5.54
C VAL A 289 -7.04 -15.69 -4.66
#